data_de265b18d885389426eda4e9c63f84ae
#
_entry.id   de265b18d885389426eda4e9c63f84ae
#
_cell.length_a   1.000
_cell.length_b   1.000
_cell.length_c   1.000
_cell.angle_alpha   90.00
_cell.angle_beta   90.00
_cell.angle_gamma   90.00
#
_symmetry.space_group_name_H-M   'P 1'
#
loop_
_entity.id
_entity.type
_entity.pdbx_description
1 polymer ?
#
loop_
_entity_poly.entity_id
_entity_poly.type
_entity_poly.pdbx_seq_one_letter_code
_entity_poly.pdbx_strand_id
1 'polypeptide(L)'
;KKFINYFSRNNYVKVLSPSSKNIDKKESKLSYQGFKSSNFLQKIIYILISLFKWKPMQLGYFYSPKIKKYVLNNLDSYDLVFLQSLRVAQYLPENINKKTILDMGDITSKNYYQTSKRLFFLNPLKIIYLLEGFLVEKYENFCFMNFSKILLFSKKEIDSIKSNFKK
;
A
#
# COMPACT_ATOMS: atom_id res chain seq x y z
N LYS A 1 15.24 -0.97 7.51
CA LYS A 1 15.85 -0.64 8.82
C LYS A 1 16.68 0.66 8.79
N LYS A 2 17.59 0.87 7.80
CA LYS A 2 18.45 2.09 7.75
C LYS A 2 17.64 3.39 7.72
N PHE A 3 16.59 3.44 6.90
CA PHE A 3 15.69 4.59 6.76
C PHE A 3 14.97 4.94 8.08
N ILE A 4 14.38 3.94 8.75
CA ILE A 4 13.68 4.10 10.02
C ILE A 4 14.65 4.62 11.10
N ASN A 5 15.83 4.04 11.19
CA ASN A 5 16.86 4.47 12.16
C ASN A 5 17.37 5.90 11.90
N TYR A 6 17.43 6.32 10.63
CA TYR A 6 17.79 7.69 10.27
C TYR A 6 16.73 8.69 10.77
N PHE A 7 15.46 8.41 10.48
CA PHE A 7 14.36 9.28 10.91
C PHE A 7 14.19 9.35 12.43
N SER A 8 14.41 8.24 13.15
CA SER A 8 14.26 8.20 14.61
C SER A 8 15.33 8.97 15.38
N ARG A 9 16.41 9.44 14.73
CA ARG A 9 17.43 10.26 15.39
C ARG A 9 16.86 11.57 15.91
N ASN A 10 16.06 12.25 15.10
CA ASN A 10 15.54 13.58 15.40
C ASN A 10 14.01 13.64 15.57
N ASN A 11 13.29 12.54 15.30
CA ASN A 11 11.83 12.49 15.30
C ASN A 11 11.32 11.31 16.12
N TYR A 12 10.13 11.42 16.67
CA TYR A 12 9.40 10.28 17.21
C TYR A 12 8.79 9.47 16.07
N VAL A 13 9.18 8.23 15.94
CA VAL A 13 8.76 7.34 14.85
C VAL A 13 7.94 6.17 15.39
N LYS A 14 6.73 6.01 14.93
CA LYS A 14 5.89 4.84 15.17
C LYS A 14 5.81 3.99 13.91
N VAL A 15 6.26 2.75 14.01
CA VAL A 15 6.21 1.79 12.89
C VAL A 15 5.07 0.80 13.13
N LEU A 16 4.17 0.70 12.16
CA LEU A 16 3.09 -0.28 12.16
C LEU A 16 3.37 -1.34 11.09
N SER A 17 3.21 -2.60 11.43
CA SER A 17 3.38 -3.69 10.48
C SER A 17 2.45 -4.88 10.74
N PRO A 18 2.05 -5.63 9.69
CA PRO A 18 1.51 -6.96 9.89
C PRO A 18 2.58 -7.86 10.53
N SER A 19 2.18 -8.75 11.43
CA SER A 19 3.06 -9.66 12.13
C SER A 19 2.38 -11.01 12.36
N SER A 20 3.16 -12.03 12.70
CA SER A 20 2.63 -13.33 13.14
C SER A 20 2.05 -13.26 14.56
N LYS A 21 2.54 -12.32 15.37
CA LYS A 21 2.11 -12.08 16.76
C LYS A 21 1.88 -10.59 16.98
N ASN A 22 1.07 -10.26 17.98
CA ASN A 22 1.02 -8.87 18.45
C ASN A 22 2.36 -8.53 19.11
N ILE A 23 2.98 -7.46 18.66
CA ILE A 23 4.27 -6.98 19.15
C ILE A 23 4.11 -5.50 19.51
N ASP A 24 4.57 -5.12 20.69
CA ASP A 24 4.73 -3.71 21.06
C ASP A 24 6.12 -3.54 21.65
N LYS A 25 6.98 -2.81 20.94
CA LYS A 25 8.34 -2.49 21.36
C LYS A 25 8.54 -0.99 21.32
N LYS A 26 9.05 -0.43 22.38
CA LYS A 26 9.36 0.99 22.49
C LYS A 26 10.83 1.17 22.85
N GLU A 27 11.56 1.87 22.01
CA GLU A 27 12.97 2.18 22.19
C GLU A 27 13.16 3.69 21.98
N SER A 28 13.36 4.43 23.07
CA SER A 28 13.55 5.89 23.01
C SER A 28 12.54 6.60 22.10
N LYS A 29 13.00 7.11 20.95
CA LYS A 29 12.17 7.81 19.94
C LYS A 29 11.53 6.88 18.90
N LEU A 30 11.79 5.56 18.97
CA LEU A 30 11.30 4.58 18.00
C LEU A 30 10.37 3.59 18.68
N SER A 31 9.18 3.42 18.15
CA SER A 31 8.25 2.41 18.64
C SER A 31 7.74 1.54 17.49
N TYR A 32 7.66 0.24 17.72
CA TYR A 32 7.15 -0.76 16.78
C TYR A 32 5.87 -1.37 17.30
N GLN A 33 4.86 -1.41 16.48
CA GLN A 33 3.62 -2.12 16.77
C GLN A 33 3.28 -3.10 15.66
N GLY A 34 3.38 -4.37 15.96
CA GLY A 34 2.99 -5.47 15.08
C GLY A 34 1.56 -5.91 15.36
N PHE A 35 0.75 -6.03 14.32
CA PHE A 35 -0.61 -6.52 14.42
C PHE A 35 -0.71 -7.92 13.81
N LYS A 36 -1.30 -8.86 14.54
CA LYS A 36 -1.52 -10.21 14.03
C LYS A 36 -2.32 -10.15 12.72
N SER A 37 -1.75 -10.77 11.68
CA SER A 37 -2.38 -10.88 10.37
C SER A 37 -3.69 -11.66 10.43
N SER A 38 -4.60 -11.35 9.52
CA SER A 38 -5.86 -12.07 9.34
C SER A 38 -5.60 -13.54 9.00
N ASN A 39 -6.49 -14.43 9.43
CA ASN A 39 -6.42 -15.85 9.08
C ASN A 39 -6.82 -16.06 7.60
N PHE A 40 -6.63 -17.27 7.09
CA PHE A 40 -6.85 -17.61 5.67
C PHE A 40 -8.29 -17.32 5.21
N LEU A 41 -9.29 -17.71 5.97
CA LEU A 41 -10.70 -17.47 5.64
C LEU A 41 -11.03 -15.97 5.59
N GLN A 42 -10.55 -15.21 6.57
CA GLN A 42 -10.71 -13.75 6.56
C GLN A 42 -10.07 -13.10 5.34
N LYS A 43 -8.90 -13.57 4.92
CA LYS A 43 -8.25 -13.07 3.71
C LYS A 43 -9.10 -13.30 2.46
N ILE A 44 -9.70 -14.49 2.31
CA ILE A 44 -10.62 -14.78 1.20
C ILE A 44 -11.81 -13.81 1.22
N ILE A 45 -12.44 -13.63 2.38
CA ILE A 45 -13.56 -12.70 2.52
C ILE A 45 -13.15 -11.26 2.12
N TYR A 46 -11.99 -10.80 2.59
CA TYR A 46 -11.51 -9.45 2.24
C TYR A 46 -11.13 -9.30 0.76
N ILE A 47 -10.62 -10.35 0.11
CA ILE A 47 -10.41 -10.37 -1.35
C ILE A 47 -11.75 -10.20 -2.08
N LEU A 48 -12.77 -10.96 -1.70
CA LEU A 48 -14.10 -10.85 -2.32
C LEU A 48 -14.71 -9.47 -2.10
N ILE A 49 -14.59 -8.90 -0.90
CA ILE A 49 -15.03 -7.54 -0.61
C ILE A 49 -14.26 -6.51 -1.47
N SER A 50 -12.95 -6.70 -1.66
CA SER A 50 -12.15 -5.82 -2.50
C SER A 50 -12.61 -5.86 -3.95
N LEU A 51 -12.82 -7.05 -4.51
CA LEU A 51 -13.34 -7.24 -5.87
C LEU A 51 -14.73 -6.59 -6.04
N PHE A 52 -15.63 -6.81 -5.09
CA PHE A 52 -16.96 -6.19 -5.12
C PHE A 52 -16.91 -4.66 -5.12
N LYS A 53 -15.90 -4.08 -4.46
CA LYS A 53 -15.63 -2.64 -4.43
C LYS A 53 -14.76 -2.14 -5.59
N TRP A 54 -14.51 -2.96 -6.61
CA TRP A 54 -13.61 -2.64 -7.72
C TRP A 54 -12.21 -2.20 -7.26
N LYS A 55 -11.71 -2.82 -6.18
CA LYS A 55 -10.36 -2.62 -5.64
C LYS A 55 -9.49 -3.86 -5.90
N PRO A 56 -8.17 -3.71 -6.01
CA PRO A 56 -7.25 -4.83 -6.20
C PRO A 56 -7.41 -5.95 -5.17
N MET A 57 -7.32 -7.21 -5.60
CA MET A 57 -7.38 -8.39 -4.72
C MET A 57 -6.29 -8.37 -3.66
N GLN A 58 -5.09 -7.90 -4.03
CA GLN A 58 -3.98 -7.80 -3.08
C GLN A 58 -4.28 -6.87 -1.90
N LEU A 59 -5.13 -5.85 -2.05
CA LEU A 59 -5.54 -5.02 -0.92
C LEU A 59 -6.33 -5.84 0.09
N GLY A 60 -7.28 -6.67 -0.37
CA GLY A 60 -8.02 -7.58 0.50
C GLY A 60 -7.12 -8.61 1.18
N TYR A 61 -6.20 -9.23 0.43
CA TYR A 61 -5.27 -10.22 0.98
C TYR A 61 -4.41 -9.68 2.14
N PHE A 62 -3.96 -8.43 2.03
CA PHE A 62 -3.13 -7.77 3.05
C PHE A 62 -3.93 -6.90 4.02
N TYR A 63 -5.26 -6.91 3.95
CA TYR A 63 -6.09 -6.08 4.82
C TYR A 63 -6.04 -6.54 6.28
N SER A 64 -5.92 -5.57 7.17
CA SER A 64 -6.02 -5.77 8.63
C SER A 64 -6.95 -4.72 9.24
N PRO A 65 -8.12 -5.12 9.73
CA PRO A 65 -9.05 -4.18 10.38
C PRO A 65 -8.45 -3.54 11.62
N LYS A 66 -7.54 -4.26 12.31
CA LYS A 66 -6.83 -3.73 13.48
C LYS A 66 -5.89 -2.57 13.12
N ILE A 67 -5.12 -2.72 12.03
CA ILE A 67 -4.27 -1.63 11.52
C ILE A 67 -5.14 -0.46 11.07
N LYS A 68 -6.21 -0.72 10.32
CA LYS A 68 -7.14 0.34 9.85
C LYS A 68 -7.72 1.12 11.02
N LYS A 69 -8.24 0.44 12.05
CA LYS A 69 -8.79 1.06 13.25
C LYS A 69 -7.73 1.88 13.99
N TYR A 70 -6.53 1.32 14.16
CA TYR A 70 -5.43 2.03 14.82
C TYR A 70 -5.06 3.31 14.08
N VAL A 71 -4.86 3.22 12.77
CA VAL A 71 -4.50 4.38 11.94
C VAL A 71 -5.57 5.47 12.03
N LEU A 72 -6.85 5.13 11.85
CA LEU A 72 -7.93 6.11 11.92
C LEU A 72 -8.03 6.80 13.28
N ASN A 73 -7.81 6.08 14.37
CA ASN A 73 -7.92 6.64 15.72
C ASN A 73 -6.71 7.50 16.13
N ASN A 74 -5.56 7.35 15.46
CA ASN A 74 -4.32 8.00 15.87
C ASN A 74 -3.71 8.90 14.77
N LEU A 75 -4.36 9.00 13.60
CA LEU A 75 -3.80 9.72 12.45
C LEU A 75 -3.46 11.18 12.79
N ASP A 76 -4.32 11.83 13.58
CA ASP A 76 -4.17 13.24 13.94
C ASP A 76 -3.00 13.51 14.89
N SER A 77 -2.47 12.50 15.56
CA SER A 77 -1.31 12.59 16.45
C SER A 77 0.02 12.65 15.70
N TYR A 78 0.03 12.54 14.37
CA TYR A 78 1.25 12.51 13.56
C TYR A 78 1.31 13.65 12.55
N ASP A 79 2.48 14.27 12.40
CA ASP A 79 2.72 15.35 11.43
C ASP A 79 2.96 14.83 10.01
N LEU A 80 3.49 13.61 9.89
CA LEU A 80 3.85 12.96 8.63
C LEU A 80 3.50 11.48 8.66
N VAL A 81 2.90 10.98 7.58
CA VAL A 81 2.65 9.56 7.37
C VAL A 81 3.48 9.06 6.20
N PHE A 82 4.34 8.07 6.49
CA PHE A 82 5.14 7.38 5.48
C PHE A 82 4.58 5.98 5.24
N LEU A 83 4.27 5.68 4.00
CA LEU A 83 3.66 4.42 3.57
C LEU A 83 4.63 3.66 2.69
N GLN A 84 5.03 2.47 3.12
CA GLN A 84 5.90 1.60 2.35
C GLN A 84 5.09 0.57 1.59
N SER A 85 4.88 0.76 0.31
CA SER A 85 4.08 -0.05 -0.61
C SER A 85 2.65 0.47 -0.82
N LEU A 86 2.19 0.33 -2.06
CA LEU A 86 0.83 0.63 -2.49
C LEU A 86 -0.26 -0.04 -1.61
N ARG A 87 0.03 -1.25 -1.12
CA ARG A 87 -0.92 -2.05 -0.33
C ARG A 87 -1.34 -1.41 0.98
N VAL A 88 -0.45 -0.62 1.60
CA VAL A 88 -0.74 0.03 2.89
C VAL A 88 -1.48 1.35 2.74
N ALA A 89 -1.56 1.90 1.53
CA ALA A 89 -2.30 3.12 1.24
C ALA A 89 -3.79 3.01 1.61
N GLN A 90 -4.36 1.79 1.56
CA GLN A 90 -5.75 1.51 1.95
C GLN A 90 -6.09 1.81 3.42
N TYR A 91 -5.09 1.94 4.28
CA TYR A 91 -5.31 2.22 5.70
C TYR A 91 -5.61 3.69 5.97
N LEU A 92 -5.29 4.58 5.05
CA LEU A 92 -5.62 6.01 5.17
C LEU A 92 -7.06 6.30 4.71
N PRO A 93 -7.69 7.35 5.24
CA PRO A 93 -8.96 7.85 4.71
C PRO A 93 -8.76 8.44 3.31
N GLU A 94 -9.83 8.55 2.53
CA GLU A 94 -9.78 9.11 1.16
C GLU A 94 -9.46 10.62 1.18
N ASN A 95 -9.97 11.35 2.18
CA ASN A 95 -9.69 12.77 2.36
C ASN A 95 -8.63 12.97 3.45
N ILE A 96 -7.38 13.07 3.05
CA ILE A 96 -6.25 13.18 3.97
C ILE A 96 -5.74 14.62 3.99
N ASN A 97 -5.90 15.30 5.14
CA ASN A 97 -5.34 16.64 5.38
C ASN A 97 -3.91 16.63 5.96
N LYS A 98 -3.22 15.49 5.87
CA LYS A 98 -1.88 15.30 6.41
C LYS A 98 -0.84 15.16 5.30
N LYS A 99 0.40 15.57 5.57
CA LYS A 99 1.53 15.29 4.68
C LYS A 99 1.74 13.78 4.59
N THR A 100 1.62 13.24 3.39
CA THR A 100 1.75 11.80 3.12
C THR A 100 2.84 11.56 2.10
N ILE A 101 3.66 10.54 2.35
CA ILE A 101 4.66 10.05 1.40
C ILE A 101 4.35 8.58 1.14
N LEU A 102 4.10 8.23 -0.11
CA LEU A 102 3.90 6.85 -0.53
C LEU A 102 5.13 6.37 -1.30
N ASP A 103 5.86 5.43 -0.73
CA ASP A 103 6.93 4.71 -1.40
C ASP A 103 6.33 3.51 -2.14
N MET A 104 6.10 3.67 -3.43
CA MET A 104 5.56 2.60 -4.28
C MET A 104 6.66 1.67 -4.79
N GLY A 105 7.89 2.18 -4.90
CA GLY A 105 8.99 1.48 -5.55
C GLY A 105 8.80 1.48 -7.07
N ASP A 106 7.99 0.56 -7.59
CA ASP A 106 7.68 0.39 -9.01
C ASP A 106 6.18 0.51 -9.29
N ILE A 107 5.82 0.74 -10.55
CA ILE A 107 4.42 0.67 -11.01
C ILE A 107 3.99 -0.80 -11.04
N THR A 108 3.24 -1.19 -10.03
CA THR A 108 2.84 -2.58 -9.78
C THR A 108 1.95 -3.15 -10.89
N SER A 109 1.06 -2.34 -11.47
CA SER A 109 0.17 -2.74 -12.58
C SER A 109 0.95 -3.23 -13.80
N LYS A 110 2.08 -2.58 -14.13
CA LYS A 110 2.95 -3.02 -15.24
C LYS A 110 3.46 -4.45 -15.05
N ASN A 111 3.79 -4.83 -13.81
CA ASN A 111 4.25 -6.19 -13.49
C ASN A 111 3.16 -7.23 -13.74
N TYR A 112 1.91 -6.93 -13.39
CA TYR A 112 0.75 -7.78 -13.68
C TYR A 112 0.53 -7.94 -15.19
N TYR A 113 0.56 -6.86 -15.95
CA TYR A 113 0.42 -6.92 -17.41
C TYR A 113 1.57 -7.68 -18.07
N GLN A 114 2.81 -7.48 -17.62
CA GLN A 114 3.96 -8.24 -18.15
C GLN A 114 3.83 -9.74 -17.86
N THR A 115 3.38 -10.10 -16.66
CA THR A 115 3.16 -11.50 -16.29
C THR A 115 2.04 -12.11 -17.14
N SER A 116 0.93 -11.41 -17.35
CA SER A 116 -0.18 -11.89 -18.17
C SER A 116 0.23 -12.14 -19.63
N LYS A 117 1.13 -11.29 -20.19
CA LYS A 117 1.65 -11.46 -21.56
C LYS A 117 2.51 -12.71 -21.72
N ARG A 118 3.20 -13.15 -20.66
CA ARG A 118 4.05 -14.36 -20.67
C ARG A 118 3.25 -15.65 -20.54
N LEU A 119 2.01 -15.57 -20.05
CA LEU A 119 1.16 -16.75 -19.89
C LEU A 119 0.53 -17.16 -21.21
N PHE A 120 0.44 -18.48 -21.40
CA PHE A 120 -0.25 -19.08 -22.56
C PHE A 120 -1.72 -18.61 -22.61
N PHE A 121 -2.27 -18.46 -23.82
CA PHE A 121 -3.57 -17.80 -24.00
C PHE A 121 -4.75 -18.55 -23.34
N LEU A 122 -4.67 -19.88 -23.20
CA LEU A 122 -5.68 -20.70 -22.52
C LEU A 122 -5.46 -20.79 -20.98
N ASN A 123 -4.41 -20.18 -20.45
CA ASN A 123 -4.17 -20.24 -19.02
C ASN A 123 -5.16 -19.33 -18.27
N PRO A 124 -6.02 -19.85 -17.38
CA PRO A 124 -7.02 -19.05 -16.66
C PRO A 124 -6.38 -17.98 -15.76
N LEU A 125 -5.15 -18.19 -15.29
CA LEU A 125 -4.41 -17.19 -14.52
C LEU A 125 -4.16 -15.91 -15.33
N LYS A 126 -4.10 -16.00 -16.66
CA LYS A 126 -3.94 -14.80 -17.52
C LYS A 126 -5.06 -13.79 -17.30
N ILE A 127 -6.30 -14.26 -17.20
CA ILE A 127 -7.47 -13.40 -16.95
C ILE A 127 -7.37 -12.76 -15.57
N ILE A 128 -6.95 -13.54 -14.56
CA ILE A 128 -6.76 -13.05 -13.19
C ILE A 128 -5.69 -11.95 -13.16
N TYR A 129 -4.54 -12.15 -13.83
CA TYR A 129 -3.48 -11.15 -13.90
C TYR A 129 -3.90 -9.90 -14.66
N LEU A 130 -4.70 -10.03 -15.74
CA LEU A 130 -5.23 -8.88 -16.46
C LEU A 130 -6.21 -8.07 -15.60
N LEU A 131 -7.14 -8.74 -14.94
CA LEU A 131 -8.10 -8.11 -14.04
C LEU A 131 -7.40 -7.40 -12.88
N GLU A 132 -6.46 -8.09 -12.20
CA GLU A 132 -5.70 -7.49 -11.10
C GLU A 132 -4.86 -6.32 -11.60
N GLY A 133 -4.21 -6.44 -12.76
CA GLY A 133 -3.46 -5.35 -13.39
C GLY A 133 -4.31 -4.10 -13.60
N PHE A 134 -5.52 -4.26 -14.14
CA PHE A 134 -6.47 -3.17 -14.34
C PHE A 134 -6.92 -2.53 -13.01
N LEU A 135 -7.25 -3.35 -12.01
CA LEU A 135 -7.69 -2.84 -10.71
C LEU A 135 -6.55 -2.12 -9.97
N VAL A 136 -5.32 -2.64 -10.08
CA VAL A 136 -4.12 -2.01 -9.51
C VAL A 136 -3.84 -0.69 -10.19
N GLU A 137 -3.89 -0.60 -11.53
CA GLU A 137 -3.68 0.64 -12.28
C GLU A 137 -4.70 1.72 -11.87
N LYS A 138 -5.97 1.35 -11.74
CA LYS A 138 -7.00 2.26 -11.25
C LYS A 138 -6.68 2.77 -9.84
N TYR A 139 -6.19 1.90 -8.97
CA TYR A 139 -5.83 2.27 -7.61
C TYR A 139 -4.53 3.09 -7.52
N GLU A 140 -3.55 2.82 -8.39
CA GLU A 140 -2.34 3.65 -8.55
C GLU A 140 -2.71 5.07 -8.96
N ASN A 141 -3.60 5.22 -9.96
CA ASN A 141 -4.08 6.52 -10.40
C ASN A 141 -4.79 7.29 -9.28
N PHE A 142 -5.60 6.61 -8.47
CA PHE A 142 -6.17 7.20 -7.27
C PHE A 142 -5.09 7.69 -6.31
N CYS A 143 -4.04 6.89 -6.06
CA CYS A 143 -2.93 7.29 -5.20
C CYS A 143 -2.16 8.48 -5.76
N PHE A 144 -1.91 8.53 -7.08
CA PHE A 144 -1.21 9.65 -7.73
C PHE A 144 -1.95 10.99 -7.54
N MET A 145 -3.26 10.97 -7.46
CA MET A 145 -4.07 12.18 -7.27
C MET A 145 -4.21 12.60 -5.81
N ASN A 146 -4.11 11.67 -4.85
CA ASN A 146 -4.47 11.92 -3.46
C ASN A 146 -3.28 12.01 -2.49
N PHE A 147 -2.09 11.55 -2.87
CA PHE A 147 -0.92 11.59 -1.99
C PHE A 147 -0.04 12.81 -2.26
N SER A 148 0.49 13.43 -1.18
CA SER A 148 1.32 14.65 -1.28
C SER A 148 2.63 14.39 -2.01
N LYS A 149 3.24 13.21 -1.81
CA LYS A 149 4.47 12.77 -2.49
C LYS A 149 4.43 11.28 -2.76
N ILE A 150 4.91 10.89 -3.94
CA ILE A 150 5.08 9.49 -4.33
C ILE A 150 6.53 9.27 -4.73
N LEU A 151 7.14 8.21 -4.21
CA LEU A 151 8.50 7.79 -4.51
C LEU A 151 8.45 6.59 -5.47
N LEU A 152 9.20 6.68 -6.56
CA LEU A 152 9.39 5.63 -7.55
C LEU A 152 10.90 5.47 -7.81
N PHE A 153 11.34 4.25 -8.08
CA PHE A 153 12.75 3.98 -8.34
C PHE A 153 13.17 4.34 -9.75
N SER A 154 12.27 4.24 -10.73
CA SER A 154 12.57 4.39 -12.13
C SER A 154 12.21 5.78 -12.66
N LYS A 155 13.22 6.51 -13.22
CA LYS A 155 13.00 7.78 -13.91
C LYS A 155 12.03 7.64 -15.09
N LYS A 156 12.12 6.53 -15.84
CA LYS A 156 11.21 6.24 -16.96
C LYS A 156 9.74 6.13 -16.51
N GLU A 157 9.51 5.58 -15.31
CA GLU A 157 8.16 5.49 -14.74
C GLU A 157 7.64 6.85 -14.31
N ILE A 158 8.49 7.66 -13.69
CA ILE A 158 8.16 9.04 -13.30
C ILE A 158 7.77 9.85 -14.54
N ASP A 159 8.55 9.78 -15.62
CA ASP A 159 8.30 10.52 -16.86
C ASP A 159 7.00 10.04 -17.54
N SER A 160 6.72 8.73 -17.53
CA SER A 160 5.48 8.15 -18.05
C SER A 160 4.25 8.64 -17.28
N ILE A 161 4.34 8.75 -15.96
CA ILE A 161 3.23 9.26 -15.13
C ILE A 161 3.02 10.75 -15.41
N LYS A 162 4.10 11.55 -15.40
CA LYS A 162 4.00 12.99 -15.66
C LYS A 162 3.37 13.30 -17.02
N SER A 163 3.63 12.50 -18.05
CA SER A 163 3.00 12.69 -19.36
C SER A 163 1.50 12.42 -19.34
N ASN A 164 1.04 11.46 -18.52
CA ASN A 164 -0.38 11.10 -18.41
C ASN A 164 -1.21 12.11 -17.59
N PHE A 165 -0.58 12.82 -16.65
CA PHE A 165 -1.24 13.80 -15.78
C PHE A 165 -0.97 15.27 -16.16
N LYS A 166 -0.28 15.52 -17.27
CA LYS A 166 -0.06 16.86 -17.86
C LYS A 166 -1.21 17.30 -18.80
N LYS A 167 -2.43 16.86 -18.51
CA LYS A 167 -3.60 17.38 -19.24
C LYS A 167 -4.41 18.30 -18.36
#